data_4d198f2c05d928cf1d46a39d92d50aab
#
_entry.id   4d198f2c05d928cf1d46a39d92d50aab
#
_cell.length_a   1.000
_cell.length_b   1.000
_cell.length_c   1.000
_cell.angle_alpha   90.00
_cell.angle_beta   90.00
_cell.angle_gamma   90.00
#
_symmetry.space_group_name_H-M   'P 1'
#
loop_
_entity.id
_entity.type
_entity.pdbx_description
1 polymer ?
#
loop_
_entity_poly.entity_id
_entity_poly.type
_entity_poly.pdbx_seq_one_letter_code
_entity_poly.pdbx_strand_id
1 'polypeptide(L)'
;GYQVDVASFASGDIEAKHGYKIHAAYGVEEVQVSDYSGLILPGGLAPEKLRQSKEVLAIVRGFFDRGLPIAAICHGPQILISAKVLNGVKATCYPGIREDLINAGAVYEDKSAVTDHKVVTSRRPEDLPRFMKAFLSLLAGKL
;
A
#
# COMPACT_ATOMS: atom_id res chain seq x y z
N GLY A 1 -18.19 -3.65 10.06
CA GLY A 1 -16.81 -3.24 9.88
C GLY A 1 -16.01 -4.31 9.14
N TYR A 2 -14.77 -4.00 8.83
CA TYR A 2 -13.84 -4.94 8.21
C TYR A 2 -12.95 -5.56 9.27
N GLN A 3 -12.66 -6.84 9.14
CA GLN A 3 -11.58 -7.48 9.90
C GLN A 3 -10.25 -7.11 9.25
N VAL A 4 -9.23 -6.85 10.06
CA VAL A 4 -7.89 -6.44 9.60
C VAL A 4 -6.85 -7.41 10.14
N ASP A 5 -6.10 -8.01 9.25
CA ASP A 5 -4.93 -8.82 9.59
C ASP A 5 -3.65 -8.02 9.26
N VAL A 6 -2.65 -8.15 10.12
CA VAL A 6 -1.34 -7.55 9.90
C VAL A 6 -0.35 -8.67 9.54
N ALA A 7 0.37 -8.48 8.44
CA ALA A 7 1.44 -9.38 8.02
C ALA A 7 2.78 -8.65 7.98
N SER A 8 3.85 -9.36 8.30
CA SER A 8 5.24 -8.89 8.23
C SER A 8 6.14 -9.97 7.66
N PHE A 9 7.46 -9.79 7.65
CA PHE A 9 8.41 -10.83 7.24
C PHE A 9 8.23 -12.13 8.03
N ALA A 10 7.88 -12.01 9.31
CA ALA A 10 7.50 -13.13 10.16
C ALA A 10 6.33 -12.70 11.05
N SER A 11 5.53 -13.68 11.52
CA SER A 11 4.54 -13.43 12.56
C SER A 11 5.22 -13.04 13.87
N GLY A 12 4.53 -12.27 14.70
CA GLY A 12 5.02 -11.82 16.00
C GLY A 12 4.89 -10.32 16.20
N ASP A 13 5.44 -9.83 17.29
CA ASP A 13 5.34 -8.41 17.65
C ASP A 13 6.35 -7.56 16.87
N ILE A 14 5.87 -6.45 16.35
CA ILE A 14 6.66 -5.45 15.64
C ILE A 14 6.66 -4.18 16.48
N GLU A 15 7.83 -3.62 16.72
CA GLU A 15 7.96 -2.32 17.36
C GLU A 15 8.14 -1.22 16.32
N ALA A 16 7.23 -0.25 16.32
CA ALA A 16 7.30 0.93 15.47
C ALA A 16 8.28 1.97 16.06
N LYS A 17 8.68 2.94 15.23
CA LYS A 17 9.68 3.96 15.55
C LYS A 17 9.52 4.67 16.90
N HIS A 18 8.30 4.82 17.38
CA HIS A 18 7.99 5.51 18.63
C HIS A 18 7.55 4.55 19.76
N GLY A 19 7.97 3.29 19.70
CA GLY A 19 7.68 2.28 20.73
C GLY A 19 6.27 1.67 20.64
N TYR A 20 5.50 2.00 19.64
CA TYR A 20 4.19 1.38 19.41
C TYR A 20 4.39 -0.08 18.99
N LYS A 21 3.67 -0.99 19.63
CA LYS A 21 3.75 -2.43 19.29
C LYS A 21 2.53 -2.85 18.49
N ILE A 22 2.77 -3.58 17.40
CA ILE A 22 1.73 -4.15 16.55
C ILE A 22 2.02 -5.64 16.42
N HIS A 23 1.00 -6.48 16.60
CA HIS A 23 1.12 -7.90 16.40
C HIS A 23 0.86 -8.27 14.93
N ALA A 24 1.85 -8.86 14.26
CA ALA A 24 1.68 -9.47 12.94
C ALA A 24 1.17 -10.89 13.12
N ALA A 25 -0.06 -11.14 12.70
CA ALA A 25 -0.67 -12.46 12.77
C ALA A 25 -0.01 -13.47 11.82
N TYR A 26 0.55 -12.97 10.71
CA TYR A 26 1.10 -13.78 9.62
C TYR A 26 2.46 -13.30 9.15
N GLY A 27 3.30 -14.25 8.71
CA GLY A 27 4.39 -13.97 7.79
C GLY A 27 3.85 -13.72 6.39
N VAL A 28 4.53 -12.89 5.59
CA VAL A 28 4.07 -12.56 4.21
C VAL A 28 3.94 -13.79 3.32
N GLU A 29 4.72 -14.84 3.57
CA GLU A 29 4.64 -16.12 2.86
C GLU A 29 3.35 -16.90 3.11
N GLU A 30 2.64 -16.61 4.20
CA GLU A 30 1.37 -17.25 4.58
C GLU A 30 0.15 -16.52 3.99
N VAL A 31 0.33 -15.33 3.43
CA VAL A 31 -0.77 -14.49 2.93
C VAL A 31 -1.31 -15.03 1.62
N GLN A 32 -2.60 -15.38 1.60
CA GLN A 32 -3.33 -15.76 0.40
C GLN A 32 -4.20 -14.60 -0.07
N VAL A 33 -3.93 -14.07 -1.27
CA VAL A 33 -4.66 -12.91 -1.82
C VAL A 33 -6.17 -13.16 -1.90
N SER A 34 -6.58 -14.42 -2.14
CA SER A 34 -7.99 -14.81 -2.21
C SER A 34 -8.79 -14.58 -0.93
N ASP A 35 -8.13 -14.49 0.20
CA ASP A 35 -8.78 -14.40 1.52
C ASP A 35 -9.10 -12.96 1.92
N TYR A 36 -8.66 -11.98 1.11
CA TYR A 36 -8.75 -10.57 1.44
C TYR A 36 -9.48 -9.74 0.38
N SER A 37 -10.18 -8.72 0.84
CA SER A 37 -10.92 -7.78 -0.02
C SER A 37 -10.10 -6.54 -0.40
N GLY A 38 -8.97 -6.30 0.24
CA GLY A 38 -8.12 -5.14 -0.03
C GLY A 38 -6.80 -5.20 0.72
N LEU A 39 -5.85 -4.38 0.29
CA LEU A 39 -4.49 -4.32 0.83
C LEU A 39 -4.14 -2.89 1.24
N ILE A 40 -3.55 -2.73 2.41
CA ILE A 40 -2.98 -1.46 2.87
C ILE A 40 -1.46 -1.60 3.01
N LEU A 41 -0.75 -0.67 2.39
CA LEU A 41 0.70 -0.55 2.46
C LEU A 41 1.04 0.72 3.25
N PRO A 42 1.38 0.61 4.53
CA PRO A 42 1.75 1.76 5.35
C PRO A 42 3.10 2.35 4.95
N GLY A 43 3.38 3.54 5.47
CA GLY A 43 4.62 4.26 5.23
C GLY A 43 5.73 3.95 6.25
N GLY A 44 6.53 4.97 6.56
CA GLY A 44 7.71 4.85 7.41
C GLY A 44 8.89 4.24 6.66
N LEU A 45 9.76 3.52 7.36
CA LEU A 45 10.94 2.85 6.80
C LEU A 45 10.66 1.43 6.30
N ALA A 46 9.53 0.83 6.70
CA ALA A 46 9.16 -0.52 6.33
C ALA A 46 9.10 -0.76 4.80
N PRO A 47 8.56 0.16 3.98
CA PRO A 47 8.49 -0.02 2.53
C PRO A 47 9.83 -0.28 1.86
N GLU A 48 10.91 0.35 2.33
CA GLU A 48 12.26 0.14 1.79
C GLU A 48 12.72 -1.31 1.94
N LYS A 49 12.38 -1.95 3.05
CA LYS A 49 12.69 -3.37 3.28
C LYS A 49 11.70 -4.29 2.58
N LEU A 50 10.41 -4.00 2.70
CA LEU A 50 9.33 -4.83 2.14
C LEU A 50 9.41 -4.92 0.60
N ARG A 51 9.82 -3.85 -0.08
CA ARG A 51 9.96 -3.82 -1.54
C ARG A 51 11.01 -4.79 -2.08
N GLN A 52 11.89 -5.31 -1.22
CA GLN A 52 12.93 -6.27 -1.59
C GLN A 52 12.43 -7.72 -1.52
N SER A 53 11.29 -7.97 -0.89
CA SER A 53 10.71 -9.31 -0.76
C SER A 53 9.91 -9.70 -2.00
N LYS A 54 10.26 -10.84 -2.58
CA LYS A 54 9.53 -11.42 -3.72
C LYS A 54 8.09 -11.75 -3.35
N GLU A 55 7.86 -12.21 -2.13
CA GLU A 55 6.56 -12.57 -1.58
C GLU A 55 5.67 -11.33 -1.48
N VAL A 56 6.18 -10.24 -0.94
CA VAL A 56 5.45 -8.96 -0.85
C VAL A 56 5.08 -8.44 -2.24
N LEU A 57 6.02 -8.48 -3.19
CA LEU A 57 5.75 -8.03 -4.55
C LEU A 57 4.73 -8.92 -5.26
N ALA A 58 4.77 -10.23 -5.01
CA ALA A 58 3.78 -11.17 -5.54
C ALA A 58 2.38 -10.90 -4.99
N ILE A 59 2.25 -10.61 -3.69
CA ILE A 59 0.99 -10.20 -3.05
C ILE A 59 0.44 -8.94 -3.73
N VAL A 60 1.24 -7.89 -3.88
CA VAL A 60 0.82 -6.64 -4.51
C VAL A 60 0.34 -6.86 -5.94
N ARG A 61 1.11 -7.60 -6.74
CA ARG A 61 0.69 -7.96 -8.11
C ARG A 61 -0.61 -8.76 -8.11
N GLY A 62 -0.75 -9.71 -7.18
CA GLY A 62 -1.97 -10.51 -7.07
C GLY A 62 -3.22 -9.67 -6.79
N PHE A 63 -3.13 -8.67 -5.93
CA PHE A 63 -4.23 -7.72 -5.70
C PHE A 63 -4.51 -6.86 -6.93
N PHE A 64 -3.46 -6.32 -7.55
CA PHE A 64 -3.59 -5.45 -8.73
C PHE A 64 -4.21 -6.18 -9.92
N ASP A 65 -3.72 -7.36 -10.25
CA ASP A 65 -4.18 -8.16 -11.39
C ASP A 65 -5.63 -8.64 -11.24
N ARG A 66 -6.07 -8.83 -9.99
CA ARG A 66 -7.48 -9.17 -9.67
C ARG A 66 -8.39 -7.95 -9.60
N GLY A 67 -7.87 -6.75 -9.75
CA GLY A 67 -8.65 -5.52 -9.59
C GLY A 67 -9.16 -5.32 -8.16
N LEU A 68 -8.45 -5.83 -7.16
CA LEU A 68 -8.77 -5.63 -5.75
C LEU A 68 -8.18 -4.31 -5.25
N PRO A 69 -8.88 -3.60 -4.34
CA PRO A 69 -8.42 -2.34 -3.78
C PRO A 69 -7.05 -2.43 -3.10
N ILE A 70 -6.15 -1.52 -3.46
CA ILE A 70 -4.85 -1.31 -2.81
C ILE A 70 -4.77 0.13 -2.33
N ALA A 71 -4.31 0.34 -1.12
CA ALA A 71 -4.04 1.65 -0.56
C ALA A 71 -2.58 1.76 -0.10
N ALA A 72 -1.86 2.80 -0.53
CA ALA A 72 -0.46 3.02 -0.15
C ALA A 72 -0.24 4.48 0.23
N ILE A 73 0.38 4.72 1.37
CA ILE A 73 0.61 6.08 1.88
C ILE A 73 2.08 6.36 2.12
N CYS A 74 2.47 7.63 1.93
CA CYS A 74 3.80 8.15 2.24
C CYS A 74 4.88 7.44 1.40
N HIS A 75 5.73 6.62 2.03
CA HIS A 75 6.72 5.77 1.35
C HIS A 75 6.16 4.42 0.88
N GLY A 76 4.92 4.08 1.26
CA GLY A 76 4.25 2.85 0.83
C GLY A 76 4.28 2.61 -0.69
N PRO A 77 4.11 3.64 -1.54
CA PRO A 77 4.22 3.51 -3.00
C PRO A 77 5.55 2.95 -3.52
N GLN A 78 6.64 2.97 -2.75
CA GLN A 78 7.89 2.29 -3.12
C GLN A 78 7.66 0.79 -3.42
N ILE A 79 6.75 0.15 -2.70
CA ILE A 79 6.41 -1.26 -2.92
C ILE A 79 5.67 -1.42 -4.27
N LEU A 80 4.76 -0.50 -4.59
CA LEU A 80 4.05 -0.48 -5.87
C LEU A 80 5.00 -0.27 -7.06
N ILE A 81 6.01 0.61 -6.89
CA ILE A 81 7.07 0.84 -7.86
C ILE A 81 7.82 -0.46 -8.16
N SER A 82 8.27 -1.14 -7.11
CA SER A 82 9.03 -2.40 -7.24
C SER A 82 8.17 -3.54 -7.78
N ALA A 83 6.87 -3.55 -7.48
CA ALA A 83 5.92 -4.50 -8.05
C ALA A 83 5.60 -4.23 -9.53
N LYS A 84 6.03 -3.07 -10.07
CA LYS A 84 5.83 -2.65 -11.47
C LYS A 84 4.35 -2.53 -11.88
N VAL A 85 3.53 -2.03 -10.97
CA VAL A 85 2.07 -1.88 -11.19
C VAL A 85 1.64 -0.42 -11.47
N LEU A 86 2.58 0.53 -11.50
CA LEU A 86 2.25 1.96 -11.61
C LEU A 86 2.36 2.55 -13.01
N ASN A 87 2.79 1.82 -14.01
CA ASN A 87 2.92 2.36 -15.36
C ASN A 87 1.57 2.85 -15.91
N GLY A 88 1.47 4.15 -16.20
CA GLY A 88 0.24 4.79 -16.67
C GLY A 88 -0.82 5.04 -15.59
N VAL A 89 -0.55 4.68 -14.34
CA VAL A 89 -1.48 4.85 -13.21
C VAL A 89 -1.29 6.23 -12.58
N LYS A 90 -2.38 6.95 -12.34
CA LYS A 90 -2.35 8.20 -11.55
C LYS A 90 -2.07 7.87 -10.09
N ALA A 91 -1.09 8.55 -9.51
CA ALA A 91 -0.68 8.29 -8.13
C ALA A 91 -0.01 9.51 -7.49
N THR A 92 0.04 9.50 -6.16
CA THR A 92 0.84 10.40 -5.36
C THR A 92 1.69 9.63 -4.34
N CYS A 93 2.57 10.31 -3.65
CA CYS A 93 3.45 9.72 -2.66
C CYS A 93 4.05 10.80 -1.75
N TYR A 94 4.83 10.37 -0.77
CA TYR A 94 5.69 11.29 -0.04
C TYR A 94 6.61 12.05 -1.02
N PRO A 95 6.76 13.39 -0.87
CA PRO A 95 7.50 14.20 -1.83
C PRO A 95 8.93 13.73 -2.12
N GLY A 96 9.59 13.12 -1.14
CA GLY A 96 10.96 12.63 -1.28
C GLY A 96 11.14 11.47 -2.25
N ILE A 97 10.07 10.76 -2.61
CA ILE A 97 10.10 9.67 -3.59
C ILE A 97 9.31 9.99 -4.88
N ARG A 98 8.96 11.26 -5.09
CA ARG A 98 8.20 11.71 -6.26
C ARG A 98 8.87 11.32 -7.58
N GLU A 99 10.17 11.59 -7.71
CA GLU A 99 10.89 11.29 -8.95
C GLU A 99 10.94 9.78 -9.23
N ASP A 100 11.06 8.97 -8.18
CA ASP A 100 11.02 7.50 -8.32
C ASP A 100 9.66 7.03 -8.85
N LEU A 101 8.58 7.65 -8.36
CA LEU A 101 7.22 7.37 -8.81
C LEU A 101 7.03 7.72 -10.30
N ILE A 102 7.50 8.90 -10.70
CA ILE A 102 7.45 9.37 -12.09
C ILE A 102 8.30 8.45 -12.99
N ASN A 103 9.49 8.10 -12.56
CA ASN A 103 10.38 7.21 -13.32
C ASN A 103 9.82 5.79 -13.44
N ALA A 104 8.95 5.37 -12.54
CA ALA A 104 8.20 4.11 -12.66
C ALA A 104 7.03 4.17 -13.65
N GLY A 105 6.82 5.31 -14.31
CA GLY A 105 5.79 5.52 -15.32
C GLY A 105 4.44 5.97 -14.77
N ALA A 106 4.35 6.29 -13.48
CA ALA A 106 3.12 6.82 -12.90
C ALA A 106 2.84 8.25 -13.37
N VAL A 107 1.55 8.60 -13.45
CA VAL A 107 1.10 9.97 -13.67
C VAL A 107 0.95 10.63 -12.30
N TYR A 108 1.97 11.41 -11.92
CA TYR A 108 2.01 12.02 -10.60
C TYR A 108 1.00 13.16 -10.45
N GLU A 109 0.26 13.14 -9.35
CA GLU A 109 -0.64 14.24 -8.95
C GLU A 109 -0.36 14.61 -7.48
N ASP A 110 -0.09 15.89 -7.20
CA ASP A 110 0.09 16.39 -5.84
C ASP A 110 -1.27 16.67 -5.18
N LYS A 111 -1.88 15.62 -4.67
CA LYS A 111 -3.19 15.67 -3.98
C LYS A 111 -3.16 14.84 -2.72
N SER A 112 -4.04 15.15 -1.78
CA SER A 112 -4.16 14.43 -0.51
C SER A 112 -4.57 12.96 -0.66
N ALA A 113 -5.31 12.64 -1.72
CA ALA A 113 -5.59 11.26 -2.13
C ALA A 113 -5.80 11.22 -3.64
N VAL A 114 -5.20 10.25 -4.29
CA VAL A 114 -5.36 9.95 -5.72
C VAL A 114 -5.84 8.52 -5.85
N THR A 115 -6.91 8.33 -6.62
CA THR A 115 -7.50 7.00 -6.87
C THR A 115 -7.51 6.72 -8.36
N ASP A 116 -6.87 5.64 -8.77
CA ASP A 116 -6.88 5.17 -10.15
C ASP A 116 -6.60 3.65 -10.18
N HIS A 117 -7.19 2.92 -11.13
CA HIS A 117 -7.05 1.45 -11.25
C HIS A 117 -7.24 0.68 -9.92
N LYS A 118 -8.16 1.15 -9.07
CA LYS A 118 -8.40 0.63 -7.72
C LYS A 118 -7.20 0.77 -6.76
N VAL A 119 -6.26 1.63 -7.10
CA VAL A 119 -5.13 2.01 -6.24
C VAL A 119 -5.39 3.40 -5.65
N VAL A 120 -5.38 3.50 -4.33
CA VAL A 120 -5.43 4.76 -3.59
C VAL A 120 -4.04 5.08 -3.08
N THR A 121 -3.56 6.29 -3.35
CA THR A 121 -2.29 6.75 -2.81
C THR A 121 -2.45 8.09 -2.10
N SER A 122 -1.64 8.33 -1.07
CA SER A 122 -1.59 9.57 -0.29
C SER A 122 -0.15 9.90 0.12
N ARG A 123 0.09 11.13 0.56
CA ARG A 123 1.44 11.70 0.71
C ARG A 123 2.02 11.56 2.12
N ARG A 124 1.18 11.76 3.15
CA ARG A 124 1.63 11.93 4.52
C ARG A 124 0.51 11.68 5.53
N PRO A 125 0.80 11.60 6.85
CA PRO A 125 -0.22 11.28 7.86
C PRO A 125 -1.43 12.23 7.88
N GLU A 126 -1.26 13.49 7.55
CA GLU A 126 -2.35 14.47 7.49
C GLU A 126 -3.41 14.14 6.42
N ASP A 127 -3.04 13.33 5.45
CA ASP A 127 -3.94 12.88 4.38
C ASP A 127 -4.80 11.66 4.76
N LEU A 128 -4.53 11.03 5.91
CA LEU A 128 -5.19 9.78 6.35
C LEU A 128 -6.74 9.82 6.27
N PRO A 129 -7.44 10.90 6.66
CA PRO A 129 -8.90 10.91 6.55
C PRO A 129 -9.40 10.73 5.11
N ARG A 130 -8.76 11.38 4.14
CA ARG A 130 -9.12 11.26 2.71
C ARG A 130 -8.66 9.92 2.11
N PHE A 131 -7.49 9.46 2.51
CA PHE A 131 -6.95 8.16 2.16
C PHE A 131 -7.90 7.03 2.55
N MET A 132 -8.31 6.98 3.81
CA MET A 132 -9.21 5.93 4.30
C MET A 132 -10.61 6.05 3.71
N LYS A 133 -11.14 7.27 3.54
CA LYS A 133 -12.43 7.47 2.87
C LYS A 133 -12.43 6.89 1.46
N ALA A 134 -11.40 7.18 0.67
CA ALA A 134 -11.27 6.67 -0.69
C ALA A 134 -11.14 5.13 -0.71
N PHE A 135 -10.30 4.57 0.15
CA PHE A 135 -10.11 3.13 0.24
C PHE A 135 -11.39 2.38 0.65
N LEU A 136 -12.09 2.86 1.68
CA LEU A 136 -13.35 2.28 2.13
C LEU A 136 -14.43 2.38 1.04
N SER A 137 -14.43 3.44 0.24
CA SER A 137 -15.35 3.57 -0.91
C SER A 137 -15.07 2.53 -1.99
N LEU A 138 -13.79 2.23 -2.26
CA LEU A 138 -13.43 1.15 -3.17
C LEU A 138 -13.85 -0.22 -2.65
N LEU A 139 -13.61 -0.51 -1.36
CA LEU A 139 -14.05 -1.76 -0.73
C LEU A 139 -15.56 -1.95 -0.78
N ALA A 140 -16.32 -0.87 -0.66
CA ALA A 140 -17.77 -0.88 -0.75
C ALA A 140 -18.30 -0.91 -2.20
N GLY A 141 -17.43 -0.93 -3.21
CA GLY A 141 -17.82 -0.92 -4.62
C GLY A 141 -18.42 0.41 -5.10
N LYS A 142 -18.08 1.54 -4.45
CA LYS A 142 -18.67 2.87 -4.74
C LYS A 142 -17.80 3.75 -5.65
N LEU A 143 -16.65 3.27 -6.05
CA LEU A 143 -15.70 3.96 -6.94
C LEU A 143 -15.25 3.04 -8.08
#